data_c50e3a20dcd87a064bc31f6e39bf215a
#
_entry.id   c50e3a20dcd87a064bc31f6e39bf215a
#
_cell.length_a   1.000
_cell.length_b   1.000
_cell.length_c   1.000
_cell.angle_alpha   90.00
_cell.angle_beta   90.00
_cell.angle_gamma   90.00
#
_symmetry.space_group_name_H-M   'P 1'
#
loop_
_entity.id
_entity.type
_entity.pdbx_description
1 polymer ?
#
loop_
_entity_poly.entity_id
_entity_poly.type
_entity_poly.pdbx_seq_one_letter_code
_entity_poly.pdbx_strand_id
1 'polypeptide(L)'
;MYYDTKKNELLREIQDIENYLDSMNENLLDNLCNDSMQILKDKLVCKYEKSNQRKLFTEEDLWKNPYELLQEYPVILSTTFSSRDSLNTDVVYDYLIMDEASQVDIATGALALSCARNVVIVGDTKQLPNVVTEEIKGKANSIFDSYHLNEGYRFTKSFLQSILEVIPNVTQTLLREHYRCHPKIINFCNQKFYRGELIIMTEDKGEKDVLSVIKTVPGNHERNHYSQRQIDVIKNEIIPKFNFDKNETGIIAPYKNQVKATANQVDGIDVDTVHKFQGKEKDNIIISTVDDEISDFADDPYLLSLIHISEPTRLALIS
;
A
#
# COMPACT_ATOMS: atom_id res chain seq x y z
N MET A 1 -30.60 -34.47 14.55
CA MET A 1 -30.54 -34.11 15.98
C MET A 1 -29.35 -33.21 16.34
N TYR A 2 -28.08 -33.64 16.27
CA TYR A 2 -26.96 -32.74 16.60
C TYR A 2 -26.91 -31.49 15.70
N TYR A 3 -26.96 -31.65 14.38
CA TYR A 3 -26.93 -30.55 13.43
C TYR A 3 -28.11 -29.58 13.57
N ASP A 4 -29.29 -30.10 13.88
CA ASP A 4 -30.48 -29.27 14.08
C ASP A 4 -30.37 -28.45 15.36
N THR A 5 -29.80 -29.05 16.43
CA THR A 5 -29.53 -28.34 17.68
C THR A 5 -28.51 -27.24 17.49
N LYS A 6 -27.38 -27.52 16.80
CA LYS A 6 -26.35 -26.54 16.52
C LYS A 6 -26.83 -25.42 15.60
N LYS A 7 -27.65 -25.76 14.59
CA LYS A 7 -28.28 -24.77 13.73
C LYS A 7 -29.16 -23.81 14.53
N ASN A 8 -30.02 -24.37 15.42
CA ASN A 8 -30.88 -23.53 16.26
C ASN A 8 -30.14 -22.68 17.26
N GLU A 9 -29.01 -23.15 17.76
CA GLU A 9 -28.08 -22.37 18.62
C GLU A 9 -27.50 -21.19 17.85
N LEU A 10 -26.93 -21.43 16.65
CA LEU A 10 -26.40 -20.39 15.79
C LEU A 10 -27.45 -19.37 15.36
N LEU A 11 -28.68 -19.81 15.06
CA LEU A 11 -29.78 -18.90 14.71
C LEU A 11 -30.15 -17.98 15.89
N ARG A 12 -30.08 -18.49 17.14
CA ARG A 12 -30.29 -17.66 18.34
C ARG A 12 -29.16 -16.66 18.52
N GLU A 13 -27.91 -17.08 18.36
CA GLU A 13 -26.75 -16.19 18.44
C GLU A 13 -26.84 -15.06 17.39
N ILE A 14 -27.25 -15.39 16.16
CA ILE A 14 -27.47 -14.38 15.11
C ILE A 14 -28.56 -13.41 15.54
N GLN A 15 -29.70 -13.90 16.02
CA GLN A 15 -30.81 -13.04 16.46
C GLN A 15 -30.41 -12.15 17.64
N ASP A 16 -29.60 -12.65 18.58
CA ASP A 16 -29.10 -11.87 19.71
C ASP A 16 -28.16 -10.76 19.26
N ILE A 17 -27.30 -11.03 18.25
CA ILE A 17 -26.40 -10.05 17.65
C ILE A 17 -27.20 -9.00 16.86
N GLU A 18 -28.20 -9.41 16.08
CA GLU A 18 -29.08 -8.49 15.35
C GLU A 18 -29.83 -7.57 16.31
N ASN A 19 -30.44 -8.12 17.38
CA ASN A 19 -31.09 -7.32 18.41
C ASN A 19 -30.13 -6.34 19.12
N TYR A 20 -28.89 -6.75 19.34
CA TYR A 20 -27.87 -5.88 19.92
C TYR A 20 -27.49 -4.75 18.95
N LEU A 21 -27.31 -5.04 17.66
CA LEU A 21 -27.03 -4.03 16.63
C LEU A 21 -28.21 -3.06 16.47
N ASP A 22 -29.43 -3.55 16.46
CA ASP A 22 -30.66 -2.70 16.40
C ASP A 22 -30.81 -1.84 17.65
N SER A 23 -30.32 -2.30 18.79
CA SER A 23 -30.32 -1.50 20.04
C SER A 23 -29.24 -0.43 20.04
N MET A 24 -28.21 -0.55 19.23
CA MET A 24 -27.24 0.50 18.98
C MET A 24 -27.94 1.61 18.21
N ASN A 25 -28.08 2.76 18.86
CA ASN A 25 -28.70 3.94 18.28
C ASN A 25 -28.05 4.21 16.90
N GLU A 26 -28.83 4.04 15.81
CA GLU A 26 -28.34 4.23 14.43
C GLU A 26 -27.63 5.59 14.24
N ASN A 27 -28.00 6.58 15.06
CA ASN A 27 -27.42 7.91 15.04
C ASN A 27 -26.23 8.08 16.01
N LEU A 28 -25.79 7.04 16.73
CA LEU A 28 -24.73 7.19 17.74
C LEU A 28 -23.41 7.67 17.10
N LEU A 29 -23.01 7.07 15.99
CA LEU A 29 -21.78 7.47 15.28
C LEU A 29 -21.89 8.86 14.69
N ASP A 30 -23.03 9.20 14.11
CA ASP A 30 -23.29 10.54 13.58
C ASP A 30 -23.29 11.60 14.70
N ASN A 31 -23.89 11.30 15.83
CA ASN A 31 -23.88 12.19 17.00
C ASN A 31 -22.46 12.37 17.54
N LEU A 32 -21.68 11.29 17.70
CA LEU A 32 -20.29 11.35 18.12
C LEU A 32 -19.41 12.13 17.13
N CYS A 33 -19.64 11.95 15.82
CA CYS A 33 -18.96 12.70 14.78
C CYS A 33 -19.28 14.20 14.88
N ASN A 34 -20.55 14.55 15.05
CA ASN A 34 -21.01 15.93 15.20
C ASN A 34 -20.45 16.58 16.47
N ASP A 35 -20.47 15.88 17.60
CA ASP A 35 -19.91 16.35 18.87
C ASP A 35 -18.39 16.56 18.75
N SER A 36 -17.68 15.62 18.14
CA SER A 36 -16.24 15.73 17.87
C SER A 36 -15.93 16.93 16.98
N MET A 37 -16.71 17.13 15.93
CA MET A 37 -16.58 18.28 15.02
C MET A 37 -16.87 19.60 15.74
N GLN A 38 -17.87 19.63 16.63
CA GLN A 38 -18.18 20.82 17.43
C GLN A 38 -17.03 21.15 18.38
N ILE A 39 -16.51 20.18 19.09
CA ILE A 39 -15.33 20.35 19.97
C ILE A 39 -14.13 20.89 19.20
N LEU A 40 -13.89 20.36 17.99
CA LEU A 40 -12.81 20.84 17.12
C LEU A 40 -13.02 22.31 16.73
N LYS A 41 -14.24 22.67 16.29
CA LYS A 41 -14.59 24.05 15.95
C LYS A 41 -14.39 25.00 17.13
N ASP A 42 -14.88 24.62 18.30
CA ASP A 42 -14.77 25.44 19.52
C ASP A 42 -13.29 25.63 19.92
N LYS A 43 -12.48 24.61 19.82
CA LYS A 43 -11.03 24.72 20.06
C LYS A 43 -10.34 25.63 19.05
N LEU A 44 -10.69 25.53 17.76
CA LEU A 44 -10.15 26.39 16.71
C LEU A 44 -10.56 27.85 16.94
N VAL A 45 -11.84 28.11 17.29
CA VAL A 45 -12.32 29.45 17.65
C VAL A 45 -11.52 29.99 18.82
N CYS A 46 -11.44 29.24 19.93
CA CYS A 46 -10.66 29.65 21.09
C CYS A 46 -9.20 29.99 20.80
N LYS A 47 -8.60 29.21 19.90
CA LYS A 47 -7.19 29.39 19.48
C LYS A 47 -7.00 30.65 18.62
N TYR A 48 -7.95 30.94 17.72
CA TYR A 48 -7.76 31.95 16.67
C TYR A 48 -8.61 33.19 16.81
N GLU A 49 -9.67 33.20 17.66
CA GLU A 49 -10.56 34.34 17.84
C GLU A 49 -9.84 35.60 18.32
N LYS A 50 -8.77 35.42 19.12
CA LYS A 50 -8.00 36.53 19.72
C LYS A 50 -6.87 37.05 18.85
N SER A 51 -6.56 36.38 17.72
CA SER A 51 -5.48 36.78 16.85
C SER A 51 -5.98 37.03 15.43
N ASN A 52 -6.11 38.30 15.06
CA ASN A 52 -6.50 38.70 13.71
C ASN A 52 -5.43 38.42 12.63
N GLN A 53 -4.24 37.97 13.02
CA GLN A 53 -3.17 37.62 12.09
C GLN A 53 -2.46 36.37 12.57
N ARG A 54 -2.44 35.35 11.73
CA ARG A 54 -1.55 34.18 11.91
C ARG A 54 -0.10 34.61 11.67
N LYS A 55 0.79 34.14 12.52
CA LYS A 55 2.23 34.29 12.29
C LYS A 55 2.61 33.55 11.00
N LEU A 56 3.30 34.24 10.11
CA LEU A 56 3.93 33.64 8.94
C LEU A 56 5.30 33.13 9.36
N PHE A 57 5.55 31.88 9.07
CA PHE A 57 6.84 31.23 9.31
C PHE A 57 7.66 31.20 8.02
N THR A 58 8.97 31.32 8.16
CA THR A 58 9.96 31.22 7.09
C THR A 58 10.73 29.90 7.22
N GLU A 59 11.53 29.55 6.22
CA GLU A 59 12.41 28.37 6.29
C GLU A 59 13.39 28.45 7.46
N GLU A 60 13.81 29.66 7.85
CA GLU A 60 14.69 29.81 9.01
C GLU A 60 14.02 29.44 10.33
N ASP A 61 12.72 29.59 10.45
CA ASP A 61 11.97 29.26 11.67
C ASP A 61 11.95 27.75 11.94
N LEU A 62 12.12 26.92 10.91
CA LEU A 62 12.27 25.45 11.06
C LEU A 62 13.47 25.12 11.98
N TRP A 63 14.51 25.94 11.96
CA TRP A 63 15.74 25.75 12.70
C TRP A 63 15.84 26.61 13.96
N LYS A 64 15.38 27.87 13.88
CA LYS A 64 15.51 28.84 14.98
C LYS A 64 14.37 28.76 15.98
N ASN A 65 13.14 28.53 15.50
CA ASN A 65 11.92 28.59 16.31
C ASN A 65 11.03 27.34 16.13
N PRO A 66 11.59 26.11 16.14
CA PRO A 66 10.83 24.90 15.79
C PRO A 66 9.66 24.62 16.71
N TYR A 67 9.78 24.90 18.00
CA TYR A 67 8.70 24.67 18.97
C TYR A 67 7.51 25.62 18.77
N GLU A 68 7.75 26.86 18.41
CA GLU A 68 6.69 27.82 18.10
C GLU A 68 5.96 27.42 16.80
N LEU A 69 6.73 26.97 15.79
CA LEU A 69 6.18 26.41 14.57
C LEU A 69 5.32 25.18 14.85
N LEU A 70 5.77 24.25 15.70
CA LEU A 70 5.02 23.04 16.06
C LEU A 70 3.72 23.34 16.85
N GLN A 71 3.65 24.45 17.57
CA GLN A 71 2.38 24.87 18.20
C GLN A 71 1.33 25.27 17.17
N GLU A 72 1.74 25.82 16.03
CA GLU A 72 0.83 26.17 14.94
C GLU A 72 0.61 25.02 13.97
N TYR A 73 1.68 24.28 13.63
CA TYR A 73 1.70 23.15 12.72
C TYR A 73 2.20 21.89 13.43
N PRO A 74 1.35 21.18 14.17
CA PRO A 74 1.77 20.04 14.98
C PRO A 74 2.09 18.78 14.18
N VAL A 75 1.77 18.75 12.88
CA VAL A 75 2.04 17.63 11.97
C VAL A 75 3.06 18.05 10.94
N ILE A 76 4.18 17.35 10.90
CA ILE A 76 5.24 17.53 9.90
C ILE A 76 5.21 16.33 8.95
N LEU A 77 5.04 16.61 7.66
CA LEU A 77 5.12 15.60 6.60
C LEU A 77 6.53 15.57 6.03
N SER A 78 7.11 14.39 5.94
CA SER A 78 8.48 14.21 5.43
C SER A 78 8.64 12.83 4.80
N THR A 79 9.67 12.67 3.98
CA THR A 79 10.14 11.33 3.64
C THR A 79 10.86 10.71 4.84
N THR A 80 10.91 9.40 4.93
CA THR A 80 11.62 8.69 6.01
C THR A 80 13.08 9.14 6.09
N PHE A 81 13.72 9.33 4.94
CA PHE A 81 15.12 9.80 4.87
C PHE A 81 15.32 11.22 5.40
N SER A 82 14.40 12.14 5.08
CA SER A 82 14.51 13.55 5.47
C SER A 82 13.87 13.84 6.85
N SER A 83 13.31 12.86 7.51
CA SER A 83 12.57 13.06 8.77
C SER A 83 13.39 13.73 9.86
N ARG A 84 14.68 13.38 9.97
CA ARG A 84 15.59 13.95 10.98
C ARG A 84 15.95 15.40 10.69
N ASP A 85 16.01 15.77 9.41
CA ASP A 85 16.43 17.09 8.96
C ASP A 85 15.25 18.01 8.60
N SER A 86 14.02 17.60 8.91
CA SER A 86 12.82 18.41 8.64
C SER A 86 12.67 19.60 9.58
N LEU A 87 13.23 19.51 10.79
CA LEU A 87 13.33 20.58 11.78
C LEU A 87 14.72 20.54 12.43
N ASN A 88 14.97 21.51 13.32
CA ASN A 88 16.16 21.49 14.15
C ASN A 88 16.36 20.11 14.81
N THR A 89 17.57 19.58 14.76
CA THR A 89 17.93 18.22 15.21
C THR A 89 17.73 17.98 16.71
N ASP A 90 17.56 19.03 17.50
CA ASP A 90 17.24 18.93 18.95
C ASP A 90 15.76 18.68 19.21
N VAL A 91 14.91 18.81 18.18
CA VAL A 91 13.47 18.52 18.29
C VAL A 91 13.26 17.02 18.33
N VAL A 92 12.51 16.57 19.34
CA VAL A 92 12.03 15.19 19.46
C VAL A 92 10.51 15.22 19.37
N TYR A 93 9.96 14.57 18.35
CA TYR A 93 8.53 14.45 18.15
C TYR A 93 7.89 13.55 19.21
N ASP A 94 6.63 13.78 19.54
CA ASP A 94 5.90 12.88 20.42
C ASP A 94 5.60 11.55 19.74
N TYR A 95 5.25 11.60 18.45
CA TYR A 95 4.93 10.43 17.63
C TYR A 95 5.57 10.52 16.24
N LEU A 96 6.11 9.41 15.81
CA LEU A 96 6.42 9.13 14.40
C LEU A 96 5.37 8.16 13.87
N ILE A 97 4.73 8.51 12.77
CA ILE A 97 3.86 7.59 12.01
C ILE A 97 4.58 7.30 10.70
N MET A 98 5.02 6.06 10.54
CA MET A 98 5.73 5.60 9.33
C MET A 98 4.80 4.74 8.52
N ASP A 99 4.41 5.21 7.35
CA ASP A 99 3.61 4.46 6.40
C ASP A 99 4.51 3.73 5.39
N GLU A 100 3.99 2.67 4.76
CA GLU A 100 4.69 1.82 3.80
C GLU A 100 6.05 1.29 4.31
N ALA A 101 6.11 0.94 5.60
CA ALA A 101 7.35 0.52 6.26
C ALA A 101 7.94 -0.80 5.72
N SER A 102 7.18 -1.55 4.92
CA SER A 102 7.66 -2.71 4.17
C SER A 102 8.67 -2.34 3.08
N GLN A 103 8.65 -1.09 2.60
CA GLN A 103 9.55 -0.57 1.58
C GLN A 103 10.75 0.18 2.15
N VAL A 104 10.77 0.43 3.44
CA VAL A 104 11.84 1.18 4.12
C VAL A 104 12.96 0.22 4.51
N ASP A 105 14.21 0.58 4.19
CA ASP A 105 15.38 -0.14 4.68
C ASP A 105 15.64 0.13 6.17
N ILE A 106 16.37 -0.78 6.82
CA ILE A 106 16.62 -0.74 8.26
C ILE A 106 17.36 0.53 8.68
N ALA A 107 18.34 0.98 7.91
CA ALA A 107 19.15 2.15 8.27
C ALA A 107 18.33 3.43 8.22
N THR A 108 17.54 3.62 7.15
CA THR A 108 16.64 4.75 6.98
C THR A 108 15.52 4.74 8.03
N GLY A 109 14.97 3.55 8.34
CA GLY A 109 13.98 3.39 9.39
C GLY A 109 14.52 3.73 10.78
N ALA A 110 15.75 3.29 11.10
CA ALA A 110 16.42 3.63 12.36
C ALA A 110 16.69 5.14 12.49
N LEU A 111 17.06 5.80 11.39
CA LEU A 111 17.22 7.25 11.37
C LEU A 111 15.92 7.96 11.73
N ALA A 112 14.80 7.56 11.15
CA ALA A 112 13.50 8.13 11.46
C ALA A 112 13.07 7.85 12.91
N LEU A 113 13.32 6.63 13.44
CA LEU A 113 13.05 6.32 14.84
C LEU A 113 13.77 7.26 15.82
N SER A 114 14.96 7.73 15.47
CA SER A 114 15.74 8.63 16.32
C SER A 114 15.08 9.99 16.53
N CYS A 115 14.02 10.32 15.78
CA CYS A 115 13.35 11.61 15.83
C CYS A 115 12.18 11.66 16.83
N ALA A 116 11.71 10.53 17.36
CA ALA A 116 10.48 10.50 18.12
C ALA A 116 10.54 9.63 19.37
N ARG A 117 9.62 9.89 20.31
CA ARG A 117 9.48 9.11 21.56
C ARG A 117 8.62 7.87 21.37
N ASN A 118 7.61 7.95 20.53
CA ASN A 118 6.67 6.87 20.23
C ASN A 118 6.61 6.67 18.72
N VAL A 119 6.34 5.44 18.31
CA VAL A 119 6.25 5.10 16.89
C VAL A 119 5.00 4.28 16.58
N VAL A 120 4.36 4.59 15.48
CA VAL A 120 3.35 3.77 14.82
C VAL A 120 3.89 3.39 13.47
N ILE A 121 4.04 2.09 13.22
CA ILE A 121 4.59 1.55 11.99
C ILE A 121 3.45 0.90 11.23
N VAL A 122 3.16 1.44 10.04
CA VAL A 122 2.13 0.95 9.13
C VAL A 122 2.81 0.32 7.93
N GLY A 123 2.32 -0.82 7.49
CA GLY A 123 2.86 -1.50 6.32
C GLY A 123 2.34 -2.93 6.22
N ASP A 124 2.69 -3.59 5.14
CA ASP A 124 2.23 -4.92 4.82
C ASP A 124 3.40 -5.82 4.41
N THR A 125 3.65 -6.87 5.18
CA THR A 125 4.73 -7.85 4.90
C THR A 125 4.44 -8.72 3.67
N LYS A 126 3.23 -8.66 3.11
CA LYS A 126 2.82 -9.36 1.89
C LYS A 126 3.03 -8.53 0.63
N GLN A 127 3.29 -7.23 0.80
CA GLN A 127 3.64 -6.33 -0.31
C GLN A 127 5.14 -6.37 -0.61
N LEU A 128 5.52 -5.73 -1.74
CA LEU A 128 6.90 -5.65 -2.18
C LEU A 128 7.81 -5.09 -1.09
N PRO A 129 8.87 -5.81 -0.70
CA PRO A 129 9.88 -5.28 0.21
C PRO A 129 10.77 -4.25 -0.50
N ASN A 130 11.58 -3.55 0.29
CA ASN A 130 12.64 -2.71 -0.24
C ASN A 130 13.61 -3.53 -1.13
N VAL A 131 14.01 -2.93 -2.26
CA VAL A 131 14.93 -3.57 -3.21
C VAL A 131 16.37 -3.25 -2.85
N VAL A 132 17.13 -4.26 -2.50
CA VAL A 132 18.57 -4.15 -2.20
C VAL A 132 19.37 -4.71 -3.39
N THR A 133 20.27 -3.88 -3.96
CA THR A 133 21.16 -4.36 -5.04
C THR A 133 22.18 -5.37 -4.51
N GLU A 134 22.63 -6.31 -5.36
CA GLU A 134 23.59 -7.34 -4.94
C GLU A 134 24.92 -6.73 -4.41
N GLU A 135 25.36 -5.60 -4.94
CA GLU A 135 26.54 -4.89 -4.43
C GLU A 135 26.33 -4.41 -2.98
N ILE A 136 25.21 -3.77 -2.70
CA ILE A 136 24.88 -3.29 -1.34
C ILE A 136 24.70 -4.48 -0.40
N LYS A 137 24.02 -5.53 -0.86
CA LYS A 137 23.81 -6.76 -0.10
C LYS A 137 25.13 -7.40 0.33
N GLY A 138 26.11 -7.51 -0.58
CA GLY A 138 27.43 -8.03 -0.25
C GLY A 138 28.17 -7.24 0.82
N LYS A 139 28.18 -5.90 0.69
CA LYS A 139 28.79 -4.99 1.68
C LYS A 139 28.05 -5.06 3.03
N ALA A 140 26.75 -5.01 3.02
CA ALA A 140 25.92 -5.05 4.23
C ALA A 140 26.06 -6.38 4.99
N ASN A 141 26.11 -7.52 4.28
CA ASN A 141 26.34 -8.82 4.91
C ASN A 141 27.71 -8.91 5.58
N SER A 142 28.76 -8.38 4.96
CA SER A 142 30.11 -8.36 5.55
C SER A 142 30.14 -7.55 6.85
N ILE A 143 29.44 -6.43 6.90
CA ILE A 143 29.29 -5.62 8.11
C ILE A 143 28.48 -6.39 9.17
N PHE A 144 27.33 -6.94 8.77
CA PHE A 144 26.47 -7.70 9.63
C PHE A 144 27.22 -8.85 10.34
N ASP A 145 27.96 -9.65 9.58
CA ASP A 145 28.71 -10.80 10.10
C ASP A 145 29.84 -10.37 11.05
N SER A 146 30.46 -9.19 10.79
CA SER A 146 31.54 -8.69 11.64
C SER A 146 31.08 -8.24 13.04
N TYR A 147 29.81 -7.84 13.18
CA TYR A 147 29.25 -7.37 14.45
C TYR A 147 28.39 -8.41 15.17
N HIS A 148 28.24 -9.62 14.61
CA HIS A 148 27.43 -10.70 15.19
C HIS A 148 26.01 -10.26 15.63
N LEU A 149 25.34 -9.51 14.76
CA LEU A 149 24.02 -8.93 15.02
C LEU A 149 22.93 -10.03 15.00
N ASN A 150 21.78 -9.73 15.63
CA ASN A 150 20.59 -10.57 15.50
C ASN A 150 20.12 -10.61 14.05
N GLU A 151 19.66 -11.77 13.56
CA GLU A 151 19.18 -11.96 12.18
C GLU A 151 18.08 -10.97 11.78
N GLY A 152 17.31 -10.49 12.73
CA GLY A 152 16.32 -9.43 12.49
C GLY A 152 16.90 -8.12 11.96
N TYR A 153 18.20 -7.86 12.18
CA TYR A 153 18.89 -6.67 11.67
C TYR A 153 19.57 -6.88 10.31
N ARG A 154 19.32 -7.98 9.63
CA ARG A 154 19.90 -8.22 8.31
C ARG A 154 19.34 -7.22 7.29
N PHE A 155 20.23 -6.49 6.62
CA PHE A 155 19.88 -5.36 5.74
C PHE A 155 18.98 -5.75 4.53
N THR A 156 18.88 -7.03 4.22
CA THR A 156 17.95 -7.55 3.20
C THR A 156 16.49 -7.57 3.64
N LYS A 157 16.23 -7.38 4.93
CA LYS A 157 14.87 -7.26 5.48
C LYS A 157 14.39 -5.82 5.36
N SER A 158 13.08 -5.65 5.23
CA SER A 158 12.47 -4.33 5.39
C SER A 158 12.47 -3.91 6.86
N PHE A 159 12.33 -2.61 7.11
CA PHE A 159 12.23 -2.09 8.46
C PHE A 159 11.07 -2.72 9.24
N LEU A 160 9.90 -2.89 8.59
CA LEU A 160 8.75 -3.58 9.19
C LEU A 160 9.10 -5.02 9.61
N GLN A 161 9.72 -5.80 8.72
CA GLN A 161 10.14 -7.17 9.03
C GLN A 161 11.13 -7.22 10.18
N SER A 162 12.09 -6.29 10.19
CA SER A 162 13.07 -6.17 11.27
C SER A 162 12.40 -5.90 12.63
N ILE A 163 11.49 -4.94 12.70
CA ILE A 163 10.76 -4.62 13.94
C ILE A 163 9.96 -5.81 14.46
N LEU A 164 9.24 -6.50 13.56
CA LEU A 164 8.43 -7.67 13.94
C LEU A 164 9.28 -8.83 14.48
N GLU A 165 10.51 -8.96 14.02
CA GLU A 165 11.40 -10.05 14.44
C GLU A 165 12.20 -9.70 15.70
N VAL A 166 12.64 -8.44 15.80
CA VAL A 166 13.54 -8.01 16.91
C VAL A 166 12.77 -7.63 18.16
N ILE A 167 11.57 -7.06 18.04
CA ILE A 167 10.78 -6.65 19.21
C ILE A 167 9.79 -7.76 19.59
N PRO A 168 10.07 -8.51 20.68
CA PRO A 168 9.16 -9.55 21.11
C PRO A 168 7.82 -8.97 21.58
N ASN A 169 6.73 -9.60 21.19
CA ASN A 169 5.37 -9.21 21.58
C ASN A 169 4.97 -7.77 21.19
N VAL A 170 5.53 -7.24 20.10
CA VAL A 170 5.07 -5.96 19.57
C VAL A 170 3.57 -6.02 19.27
N THR A 171 2.83 -5.02 19.74
CA THR A 171 1.38 -4.95 19.47
C THR A 171 1.13 -4.79 17.98
N GLN A 172 0.32 -5.68 17.43
CA GLN A 172 -0.04 -5.70 16.01
C GLN A 172 -1.55 -5.64 15.88
N THR A 173 -2.01 -4.81 14.95
CA THR A 173 -3.43 -4.75 14.55
C THR A 173 -3.51 -4.94 13.04
N LEU A 174 -4.19 -6.00 12.60
CA LEU A 174 -4.47 -6.21 11.20
C LEU A 174 -5.67 -5.35 10.79
N LEU A 175 -5.47 -4.43 9.83
CA LEU A 175 -6.54 -3.70 9.17
C LEU A 175 -7.15 -4.62 8.11
N ARG A 176 -8.34 -5.14 8.40
CA ARG A 176 -8.96 -6.18 7.58
C ARG A 176 -9.96 -5.66 6.55
N GLU A 177 -10.49 -4.46 6.75
CA GLU A 177 -11.49 -3.89 5.86
C GLU A 177 -10.85 -3.33 4.59
N HIS A 178 -11.37 -3.74 3.46
CA HIS A 178 -10.89 -3.33 2.14
C HIS A 178 -11.99 -2.56 1.38
N TYR A 179 -11.69 -1.32 0.98
CA TYR A 179 -12.67 -0.37 0.41
C TYR A 179 -12.37 0.04 -1.05
N ARG A 180 -11.35 -0.52 -1.69
CA ARG A 180 -10.80 0.05 -2.93
C ARG A 180 -11.06 -0.83 -4.16
N CYS A 181 -10.47 -2.02 -4.24
CA CYS A 181 -10.58 -2.88 -5.41
C CYS A 181 -11.98 -3.50 -5.56
N HIS A 182 -12.33 -3.81 -6.80
CA HIS A 182 -13.53 -4.60 -7.08
C HIS A 182 -13.50 -5.96 -6.35
N PRO A 183 -14.63 -6.46 -5.79
CA PRO A 183 -14.68 -7.70 -5.00
C PRO A 183 -14.03 -8.91 -5.65
N LYS A 184 -14.22 -9.11 -6.96
CA LYS A 184 -13.63 -10.24 -7.69
C LYS A 184 -12.11 -10.20 -7.75
N ILE A 185 -11.52 -9.01 -7.81
CA ILE A 185 -10.07 -8.81 -7.85
C ILE A 185 -9.47 -9.04 -6.48
N ILE A 186 -9.98 -8.32 -5.47
CA ILE A 186 -9.41 -8.42 -4.12
C ILE A 186 -9.64 -9.80 -3.50
N ASN A 187 -10.73 -10.49 -3.85
CA ASN A 187 -10.97 -11.85 -3.33
C ASN A 187 -9.88 -12.83 -3.77
N PHE A 188 -9.32 -12.68 -4.96
CA PHE A 188 -8.15 -13.47 -5.38
C PHE A 188 -6.97 -13.23 -4.44
N CYS A 189 -6.63 -11.98 -4.16
CA CYS A 189 -5.57 -11.61 -3.23
C CYS A 189 -5.87 -12.08 -1.80
N ASN A 190 -7.12 -11.94 -1.37
CA ASN A 190 -7.57 -12.36 -0.05
C ASN A 190 -7.33 -13.86 0.18
N GLN A 191 -7.71 -14.71 -0.79
CA GLN A 191 -7.50 -16.15 -0.68
C GLN A 191 -6.00 -16.52 -0.76
N LYS A 192 -5.24 -15.88 -1.64
CA LYS A 192 -3.83 -16.24 -1.88
C LYS A 192 -2.89 -15.75 -0.78
N PHE A 193 -3.08 -14.51 -0.29
CA PHE A 193 -2.11 -13.84 0.59
C PHE A 193 -2.60 -13.62 2.02
N TYR A 194 -3.92 -13.44 2.21
CA TYR A 194 -4.50 -13.07 3.50
C TYR A 194 -5.37 -14.16 4.12
N ARG A 195 -5.33 -15.39 3.60
CA ARG A 195 -6.05 -16.56 4.16
C ARG A 195 -7.57 -16.36 4.29
N GLY A 196 -8.15 -15.46 3.50
CA GLY A 196 -9.56 -15.10 3.59
C GLY A 196 -9.92 -14.14 4.74
N GLU A 197 -8.94 -13.53 5.39
CA GLU A 197 -9.15 -12.68 6.57
C GLU A 197 -9.62 -11.25 6.23
N LEU A 198 -9.49 -10.81 4.97
CA LEU A 198 -9.96 -9.49 4.57
C LEU A 198 -11.48 -9.44 4.48
N ILE A 199 -12.06 -8.36 4.98
CA ILE A 199 -13.47 -8.03 4.88
C ILE A 199 -13.65 -7.09 3.69
N ILE A 200 -14.31 -7.58 2.65
CA ILE A 200 -14.49 -6.83 1.40
C ILE A 200 -15.70 -5.93 1.57
N MET A 201 -15.47 -4.61 1.61
CA MET A 201 -16.51 -3.59 1.80
C MET A 201 -16.97 -2.96 0.48
N THR A 202 -16.32 -3.29 -0.64
CA THR A 202 -16.72 -2.84 -1.97
C THR A 202 -17.86 -3.69 -2.51
N GLU A 203 -18.73 -3.09 -3.36
CA GLU A 203 -19.87 -3.77 -3.96
C GLU A 203 -19.60 -4.22 -5.40
N ASP A 204 -20.07 -5.42 -5.77
CA ASP A 204 -20.15 -5.86 -7.17
C ASP A 204 -21.46 -5.33 -7.77
N LYS A 205 -21.36 -4.30 -8.59
CA LYS A 205 -22.51 -3.69 -9.28
C LYS A 205 -22.90 -4.44 -10.56
N GLY A 206 -22.35 -5.64 -10.76
CA GLY A 206 -22.62 -6.47 -11.94
C GLY A 206 -21.74 -6.11 -13.14
N GLU A 207 -20.59 -5.49 -12.90
CA GLU A 207 -19.62 -5.18 -13.94
C GLU A 207 -19.14 -6.47 -14.64
N LYS A 208 -19.13 -6.41 -15.96
CA LYS A 208 -18.64 -7.50 -16.82
C LYS A 208 -17.14 -7.36 -17.04
N ASP A 209 -16.49 -8.50 -17.22
CA ASP A 209 -15.06 -8.56 -17.59
C ASP A 209 -14.12 -7.81 -16.61
N VAL A 210 -14.45 -7.88 -15.32
CA VAL A 210 -13.64 -7.26 -14.25
C VAL A 210 -12.25 -7.90 -14.15
N LEU A 211 -12.17 -9.21 -14.33
CA LEU A 211 -10.93 -9.98 -14.34
C LEU A 211 -10.88 -10.79 -15.63
N SER A 212 -9.91 -10.52 -16.48
CA SER A 212 -9.73 -11.18 -17.76
C SER A 212 -8.33 -11.74 -17.91
N VAL A 213 -8.22 -12.97 -18.41
CA VAL A 213 -6.95 -13.57 -18.80
C VAL A 213 -6.96 -13.75 -20.31
N ILE A 214 -5.97 -13.18 -20.98
CA ILE A 214 -5.85 -13.19 -22.42
C ILE A 214 -4.59 -13.99 -22.78
N LYS A 215 -4.77 -15.11 -23.43
CA LYS A 215 -3.65 -15.94 -23.91
C LYS A 215 -3.29 -15.57 -25.33
N THR A 216 -2.02 -15.32 -25.56
CA THR A 216 -1.50 -15.11 -26.92
C THR A 216 -1.35 -16.43 -27.66
N VAL A 217 -1.03 -16.38 -28.95
CA VAL A 217 -0.77 -17.60 -29.75
C VAL A 217 0.43 -18.34 -29.18
N PRO A 218 0.36 -19.67 -29.01
CA PRO A 218 1.50 -20.48 -28.54
C PRO A 218 2.76 -20.28 -29.37
N GLY A 219 3.91 -20.27 -28.71
CA GLY A 219 5.22 -20.15 -29.32
C GLY A 219 6.16 -19.29 -28.50
N ASN A 220 7.46 -19.40 -28.73
CA ASN A 220 8.46 -18.56 -28.08
C ASN A 220 8.50 -17.18 -28.77
N HIS A 221 7.86 -16.20 -28.14
CA HIS A 221 7.76 -14.82 -28.62
C HIS A 221 8.57 -13.83 -27.77
N GLU A 222 9.13 -14.28 -26.65
CA GLU A 222 9.99 -13.49 -25.78
C GLU A 222 11.42 -13.44 -26.33
N ARG A 223 12.03 -12.25 -26.31
CA ARG A 223 13.45 -12.03 -26.62
C ARG A 223 14.02 -10.92 -25.76
N ASN A 224 15.02 -11.20 -24.96
CA ASN A 224 15.63 -10.22 -24.05
C ASN A 224 14.63 -9.54 -23.13
N HIS A 225 13.72 -10.30 -22.52
CA HIS A 225 12.67 -9.77 -21.65
C HIS A 225 11.74 -8.78 -22.37
N TYR A 226 11.39 -9.11 -23.61
CA TYR A 226 10.55 -8.31 -24.47
C TYR A 226 9.69 -9.22 -25.38
N SER A 227 8.40 -8.93 -25.44
CA SER A 227 7.44 -9.62 -26.29
C SER A 227 6.63 -8.62 -27.11
N GLN A 228 6.98 -8.47 -28.40
CA GLN A 228 6.22 -7.61 -29.34
C GLN A 228 4.79 -8.13 -29.48
N ARG A 229 4.61 -9.44 -29.45
CA ARG A 229 3.29 -10.06 -29.56
C ARG A 229 2.31 -9.58 -28.51
N GLN A 230 2.74 -9.50 -27.26
CA GLN A 230 1.89 -9.00 -26.19
C GLN A 230 1.57 -7.50 -26.37
N ILE A 231 2.52 -6.70 -26.86
CA ILE A 231 2.27 -5.29 -27.16
C ILE A 231 1.22 -5.14 -28.25
N ASP A 232 1.33 -5.93 -29.34
CA ASP A 232 0.37 -5.91 -30.44
C ASP A 232 -1.05 -6.26 -29.97
N VAL A 233 -1.18 -7.27 -29.11
CA VAL A 233 -2.46 -7.68 -28.51
C VAL A 233 -3.01 -6.56 -27.61
N ILE A 234 -2.18 -5.96 -26.76
CA ILE A 234 -2.60 -4.83 -25.92
C ILE A 234 -3.16 -3.70 -26.77
N LYS A 235 -2.39 -3.28 -27.78
CA LYS A 235 -2.70 -2.12 -28.62
C LYS A 235 -3.90 -2.36 -29.53
N ASN A 236 -3.95 -3.52 -30.20
CA ASN A 236 -4.88 -3.75 -31.29
C ASN A 236 -6.15 -4.50 -30.87
N GLU A 237 -6.10 -5.22 -29.76
CA GLU A 237 -7.22 -6.05 -29.29
C GLU A 237 -7.78 -5.57 -27.95
N ILE A 238 -6.95 -5.42 -26.91
CA ILE A 238 -7.44 -5.16 -25.55
C ILE A 238 -7.96 -3.75 -25.40
N ILE A 239 -7.13 -2.74 -25.69
CA ILE A 239 -7.53 -1.34 -25.54
C ILE A 239 -8.80 -1.03 -26.34
N PRO A 240 -8.91 -1.43 -27.62
CA PRO A 240 -10.14 -1.21 -28.39
C PRO A 240 -11.35 -2.01 -27.90
N LYS A 241 -11.14 -3.28 -27.50
CA LYS A 241 -12.23 -4.16 -27.07
C LYS A 241 -12.92 -3.67 -25.80
N PHE A 242 -12.14 -3.21 -24.82
CA PHE A 242 -12.65 -2.78 -23.53
C PHE A 242 -12.95 -1.28 -23.48
N ASN A 243 -12.58 -0.52 -24.51
CA ASN A 243 -12.75 0.93 -24.61
C ASN A 243 -12.27 1.66 -23.31
N PHE A 244 -11.08 1.31 -22.85
CA PHE A 244 -10.51 1.88 -21.65
C PHE A 244 -10.21 3.37 -21.81
N ASP A 245 -10.53 4.16 -20.78
CA ASP A 245 -10.01 5.53 -20.67
C ASP A 245 -8.49 5.47 -20.47
N LYS A 246 -7.76 6.12 -21.35
CA LYS A 246 -6.29 6.10 -21.31
C LYS A 246 -5.71 6.70 -20.05
N ASN A 247 -6.34 7.74 -19.51
CA ASN A 247 -5.88 8.42 -18.30
C ASN A 247 -6.06 7.53 -17.05
N GLU A 248 -7.13 6.73 -17.06
CA GLU A 248 -7.49 5.80 -15.97
C GLU A 248 -6.98 4.39 -16.23
N THR A 249 -6.06 4.23 -17.19
CA THR A 249 -5.48 2.92 -17.53
C THR A 249 -4.00 2.91 -17.29
N GLY A 250 -3.52 1.81 -16.70
CA GLY A 250 -2.10 1.53 -16.52
C GLY A 250 -1.69 0.20 -17.14
N ILE A 251 -0.47 0.13 -17.67
CA ILE A 251 0.13 -1.10 -18.16
C ILE A 251 1.36 -1.42 -17.31
N ILE A 252 1.38 -2.61 -16.74
CA ILE A 252 2.46 -3.08 -15.88
C ILE A 252 3.19 -4.22 -16.56
N ALA A 253 4.52 -4.17 -16.54
CA ALA A 253 5.35 -5.28 -17.00
C ALA A 253 6.53 -5.52 -16.04
N PRO A 254 7.01 -6.77 -15.91
CA PRO A 254 8.11 -7.10 -15.00
C PRO A 254 9.46 -6.50 -15.46
N TYR A 255 9.63 -6.29 -16.77
CA TYR A 255 10.91 -5.93 -17.35
C TYR A 255 10.95 -4.54 -18.00
N LYS A 256 12.04 -3.80 -17.75
CA LYS A 256 12.25 -2.44 -18.30
C LYS A 256 12.22 -2.40 -19.83
N ASN A 257 12.66 -3.47 -20.52
CA ASN A 257 12.65 -3.53 -21.97
C ASN A 257 11.21 -3.56 -22.50
N GLN A 258 10.33 -4.35 -21.89
CA GLN A 258 8.91 -4.39 -22.23
C GLN A 258 8.24 -3.05 -21.96
N VAL A 259 8.48 -2.45 -20.80
CA VAL A 259 7.96 -1.13 -20.43
C VAL A 259 8.31 -0.08 -21.49
N LYS A 260 9.61 0.02 -21.83
CA LYS A 260 10.11 1.00 -22.81
C LYS A 260 9.50 0.78 -24.20
N ALA A 261 9.41 -0.49 -24.63
CA ALA A 261 8.85 -0.81 -25.93
C ALA A 261 7.35 -0.57 -26.00
N THR A 262 6.62 -0.88 -24.92
CA THR A 262 5.17 -0.62 -24.82
C THR A 262 4.89 0.89 -24.79
N ALA A 263 5.60 1.67 -23.98
CA ALA A 263 5.45 3.11 -23.88
C ALA A 263 5.68 3.83 -25.22
N ASN A 264 6.57 3.32 -26.07
CA ASN A 264 6.82 3.88 -27.40
C ASN A 264 5.70 3.57 -28.42
N GLN A 265 4.83 2.60 -28.16
CA GLN A 265 3.83 2.11 -29.09
C GLN A 265 2.38 2.35 -28.64
N VAL A 266 2.18 2.65 -27.36
CA VAL A 266 0.87 2.91 -26.78
C VAL A 266 0.86 4.32 -26.20
N ASP A 267 0.25 5.25 -26.93
CA ASP A 267 0.21 6.67 -26.53
C ASP A 267 -0.85 6.94 -25.46
N GLY A 268 -0.49 7.77 -24.48
CA GLY A 268 -1.41 8.33 -23.49
C GLY A 268 -1.84 7.36 -22.37
N ILE A 269 -1.15 6.24 -22.22
CA ILE A 269 -1.35 5.30 -21.11
C ILE A 269 -0.05 5.22 -20.30
N ASP A 270 -0.18 5.23 -18.98
CA ASP A 270 0.95 5.02 -18.07
C ASP A 270 1.48 3.59 -18.21
N VAL A 271 2.77 3.46 -18.55
CA VAL A 271 3.45 2.17 -18.64
C VAL A 271 4.66 2.17 -17.75
N ASP A 272 4.72 1.25 -16.78
CA ASP A 272 5.88 1.18 -15.89
C ASP A 272 6.13 -0.26 -15.39
N THR A 273 7.26 -0.42 -14.71
CA THR A 273 7.53 -1.65 -13.99
C THR A 273 6.68 -1.72 -12.73
N VAL A 274 6.51 -2.94 -12.26
CA VAL A 274 5.86 -3.29 -11.03
C VAL A 274 6.20 -2.33 -9.87
N HIS A 275 7.48 -2.17 -9.55
CA HIS A 275 7.96 -1.35 -8.45
C HIS A 275 7.67 0.15 -8.59
N LYS A 276 7.64 0.64 -9.82
CA LYS A 276 7.36 2.06 -10.08
C LYS A 276 5.87 2.36 -10.22
N PHE A 277 5.07 1.32 -10.39
CA PHE A 277 3.61 1.45 -10.45
C PHE A 277 2.98 1.48 -9.06
N GLN A 278 3.73 1.09 -8.04
CA GLN A 278 3.28 1.12 -6.66
C GLN A 278 2.89 2.53 -6.21
N GLY A 279 1.72 2.67 -5.59
CA GLY A 279 1.15 3.95 -5.19
C GLY A 279 0.47 4.75 -6.32
N LYS A 280 0.40 4.20 -7.56
CA LYS A 280 -0.41 4.78 -8.64
C LYS A 280 -1.79 4.14 -8.65
N GLU A 281 -2.82 4.96 -8.56
CA GLU A 281 -4.21 4.52 -8.62
C GLU A 281 -4.70 4.58 -10.07
N LYS A 282 -5.25 3.49 -10.59
CA LYS A 282 -5.80 3.38 -11.94
C LYS A 282 -7.01 2.45 -11.95
N ASP A 283 -8.09 2.89 -12.58
CA ASP A 283 -9.30 2.08 -12.71
C ASP A 283 -9.08 0.79 -13.51
N ASN A 284 -8.21 0.83 -14.51
CA ASN A 284 -7.94 -0.31 -15.37
C ASN A 284 -6.45 -0.63 -15.36
N ILE A 285 -6.12 -1.89 -15.09
CA ILE A 285 -4.75 -2.37 -15.11
C ILE A 285 -4.62 -3.49 -16.14
N ILE A 286 -3.60 -3.40 -16.97
CA ILE A 286 -3.18 -4.44 -17.93
C ILE A 286 -1.81 -4.95 -17.47
N ILE A 287 -1.70 -6.22 -17.17
CA ILE A 287 -0.43 -6.85 -16.80
C ILE A 287 0.08 -7.67 -17.98
N SER A 288 1.25 -7.31 -18.49
CA SER A 288 1.99 -8.05 -19.51
C SER A 288 3.03 -8.94 -18.82
N THR A 289 2.86 -10.26 -18.86
CA THR A 289 3.78 -11.20 -18.19
C THR A 289 5.11 -11.33 -18.91
N VAL A 290 5.13 -11.10 -20.21
CA VAL A 290 6.30 -11.14 -21.12
C VAL A 290 6.81 -12.55 -21.38
N ASP A 291 7.09 -13.31 -20.32
CA ASP A 291 7.74 -14.62 -20.40
C ASP A 291 6.82 -15.68 -21.04
N ASP A 292 7.38 -16.50 -21.90
CA ASP A 292 6.69 -17.66 -22.49
C ASP A 292 6.64 -18.84 -21.50
N GLU A 293 7.67 -18.96 -20.66
CA GLU A 293 7.72 -19.80 -19.47
C GLU A 293 7.87 -18.90 -18.26
N ILE A 294 7.02 -19.10 -17.24
CA ILE A 294 7.05 -18.27 -16.04
C ILE A 294 8.41 -18.42 -15.36
N SER A 295 9.18 -17.33 -15.31
CA SER A 295 10.44 -17.27 -14.58
C SER A 295 10.18 -17.18 -13.07
N ASP A 296 11.16 -17.60 -12.26
CA ASP A 296 11.11 -17.45 -10.80
C ASP A 296 10.86 -16.00 -10.39
N PHE A 297 11.34 -15.04 -11.18
CA PHE A 297 11.08 -13.62 -10.96
C PHE A 297 9.62 -13.25 -11.24
N ALA A 298 9.02 -13.77 -12.30
CA ALA A 298 7.61 -13.49 -12.63
C ALA A 298 6.63 -14.26 -11.73
N ASP A 299 7.05 -15.38 -11.13
CA ASP A 299 6.27 -16.16 -10.14
C ASP A 299 6.45 -15.65 -8.70
N ASP A 300 7.20 -14.59 -8.50
CA ASP A 300 7.37 -14.00 -7.17
C ASP A 300 6.00 -13.57 -6.61
N PRO A 301 5.57 -14.13 -5.47
CA PRO A 301 4.31 -13.77 -4.82
C PRO A 301 4.14 -12.28 -4.57
N TYR A 302 5.24 -11.56 -4.34
CA TYR A 302 5.22 -10.11 -4.13
C TYR A 302 4.85 -9.34 -5.41
N LEU A 303 5.19 -9.85 -6.59
CA LEU A 303 4.75 -9.24 -7.85
C LEU A 303 3.24 -9.36 -8.04
N LEU A 304 2.65 -10.48 -7.64
CA LEU A 304 1.20 -10.68 -7.69
C LEU A 304 0.45 -9.84 -6.66
N SER A 305 1.10 -9.47 -5.56
CA SER A 305 0.49 -8.58 -4.56
C SER A 305 0.17 -7.19 -5.08
N LEU A 306 0.79 -6.76 -6.18
CA LEU A 306 0.50 -5.50 -6.86
C LEU A 306 -0.92 -5.37 -7.40
N ILE A 307 -1.59 -6.49 -7.63
CA ILE A 307 -2.98 -6.48 -8.10
C ILE A 307 -3.87 -5.65 -7.17
N HIS A 308 -3.57 -5.63 -5.87
CA HIS A 308 -4.33 -4.84 -4.90
C HIS A 308 -3.69 -3.49 -4.55
N ILE A 309 -2.41 -3.26 -4.89
CA ILE A 309 -1.74 -1.98 -4.63
C ILE A 309 -2.17 -0.92 -5.66
N SER A 310 -2.39 -1.31 -6.91
CA SER A 310 -2.85 -0.41 -7.98
C SER A 310 -4.35 -0.16 -7.99
N GLU A 311 -5.11 -0.79 -7.08
CA GLU A 311 -6.53 -0.54 -6.80
C GLU A 311 -7.49 -0.61 -8.01
N PRO A 312 -7.31 -1.57 -8.95
CA PRO A 312 -8.07 -1.56 -10.17
C PRO A 312 -9.53 -1.96 -9.95
N THR A 313 -10.43 -1.35 -10.71
CA THR A 313 -11.79 -1.83 -10.88
C THR A 313 -11.87 -2.91 -11.98
N ARG A 314 -10.87 -2.95 -12.87
CA ARG A 314 -10.71 -3.97 -13.92
C ARG A 314 -9.26 -4.38 -14.08
N LEU A 315 -9.03 -5.68 -14.27
CA LEU A 315 -7.72 -6.28 -14.44
C LEU A 315 -7.69 -7.19 -15.67
N ALA A 316 -6.74 -6.96 -16.59
CA ALA A 316 -6.43 -7.84 -17.71
C ALA A 316 -5.01 -8.38 -17.60
N LEU A 317 -4.87 -9.70 -17.57
CA LEU A 317 -3.59 -10.41 -17.57
C LEU A 317 -3.34 -11.00 -18.95
N ILE A 318 -2.14 -10.81 -19.49
CA ILE A 318 -1.73 -11.30 -20.80
C ILE A 318 -0.52 -12.22 -20.62
N SER A 319 -0.65 -13.42 -21.10
CA SER A 319 0.43 -14.41 -21.13
C SER A 319 0.62 -15.02 -22.52
#